data_ee8b8c5a6c3bda842b5b538995fe22f0
#
_entry.id   ee8b8c5a6c3bda842b5b538995fe22f0
#
_cell.length_a   1.000
_cell.length_b   1.000
_cell.length_c   1.000
_cell.angle_alpha   90.00
_cell.angle_beta   90.00
_cell.angle_gamma   90.00
#
_symmetry.space_group_name_H-M   'P 1'
#
loop_
_entity.id
_entity.type
_entity.pdbx_description
1 polymer ?
#
loop_
_entity_poly.entity_id
_entity_poly.type
_entity_poly.pdbx_seq_one_letter_code
_entity_poly.pdbx_strand_id
1 'polypeptide(L)'
;KEETIVTNQVRFEVKLLGATVFQVEGYSEEKYLKDQLISYNSKTLQNDKEKFVNLVFDKDRNKFDIKGSSYNGEASIDNIIGNWWSHKILQTNSQISPISGSIKQQIVTFVGKEKIDLYNKIYNVDHFTLKSKDISLPKDKRLDFDIWYDSKNFIIKKISYQRMGLWEYYL
;
A
#
# COMPACT_ATOMS: atom_id res chain seq x y z
N LYS A 1 -4.37 -11.34 25.37
CA LYS A 1 -3.47 -10.84 24.32
C LYS A 1 -4.36 -10.20 23.29
N GLU A 2 -4.15 -8.90 23.02
CA GLU A 2 -4.95 -8.18 22.03
C GLU A 2 -4.42 -8.55 20.64
N GLU A 3 -5.24 -9.26 19.89
CA GLU A 3 -5.00 -9.63 18.49
C GLU A 3 -5.92 -8.77 17.62
N THR A 4 -5.36 -8.16 16.56
CA THR A 4 -6.10 -7.39 15.58
C THR A 4 -5.95 -8.06 14.23
N ILE A 5 -7.06 -8.29 13.54
CA ILE A 5 -7.10 -8.81 12.17
C ILE A 5 -7.68 -7.72 11.28
N VAL A 6 -6.94 -7.39 10.23
CA VAL A 6 -7.39 -6.45 9.19
C VAL A 6 -7.53 -7.23 7.91
N THR A 7 -8.73 -7.22 7.35
CA THR A 7 -9.01 -7.81 6.05
C THR A 7 -9.31 -6.73 5.02
N ASN A 8 -8.81 -6.91 3.81
CA ASN A 8 -9.08 -6.03 2.70
C ASN A 8 -9.53 -6.84 1.50
N GLN A 9 -10.61 -6.40 0.87
CA GLN A 9 -11.10 -6.97 -0.37
C GLN A 9 -11.21 -5.85 -1.40
N VAL A 10 -10.61 -6.05 -2.57
CA VAL A 10 -10.64 -5.09 -3.66
C VAL A 10 -11.19 -5.74 -4.91
N ARG A 11 -12.06 -5.03 -5.59
CA ARG A 11 -12.51 -5.35 -6.93
C ARG A 11 -12.51 -4.08 -7.76
N PHE A 12 -11.84 -4.15 -8.90
CA PHE A 12 -11.65 -3.00 -9.77
C PHE A 12 -11.68 -3.43 -11.23
N GLU A 13 -12.41 -2.69 -12.06
CA GLU A 13 -12.57 -2.97 -13.48
C GLU A 13 -12.51 -1.67 -14.29
N VAL A 14 -11.72 -1.67 -15.37
CA VAL A 14 -11.71 -0.61 -16.37
C VAL A 14 -12.30 -1.12 -17.65
N LYS A 15 -13.31 -0.40 -18.16
CA LYS A 15 -13.94 -0.66 -19.44
C LYS A 15 -13.59 0.43 -20.43
N LEU A 16 -13.29 0.04 -21.65
CA LEU A 16 -13.14 0.94 -22.79
C LEU A 16 -14.06 0.46 -23.91
N LEU A 17 -14.97 1.33 -24.38
CA LEU A 17 -15.95 1.00 -25.42
C LEU A 17 -16.75 -0.28 -25.13
N GLY A 18 -17.06 -0.52 -23.85
CA GLY A 18 -17.81 -1.69 -23.40
C GLY A 18 -16.98 -2.96 -23.18
N ALA A 19 -15.71 -2.98 -23.58
CA ALA A 19 -14.82 -4.10 -23.32
C ALA A 19 -13.99 -3.87 -22.04
N THR A 20 -13.87 -4.91 -21.20
CA THR A 20 -12.98 -4.88 -20.04
C THR A 20 -11.52 -4.93 -20.51
N VAL A 21 -10.77 -3.85 -20.26
CA VAL A 21 -9.35 -3.73 -20.63
C VAL A 21 -8.41 -3.98 -19.45
N PHE A 22 -8.92 -3.86 -18.23
CA PHE A 22 -8.16 -4.14 -17.02
C PHE A 22 -9.12 -4.49 -15.88
N GLN A 23 -8.78 -5.53 -15.12
CA GLN A 23 -9.51 -5.90 -13.90
C GLN A 23 -8.55 -6.37 -12.82
N VAL A 24 -8.92 -6.11 -11.57
CA VAL A 24 -8.23 -6.60 -10.39
C VAL A 24 -9.27 -7.10 -9.40
N GLU A 25 -9.06 -8.31 -8.90
CA GLU A 25 -9.74 -8.83 -7.72
C GLU A 25 -8.68 -9.27 -6.72
N GLY A 26 -8.84 -8.89 -5.47
CA GLY A 26 -7.87 -9.21 -4.45
C GLY A 26 -8.50 -9.34 -3.07
N TYR A 27 -7.87 -10.19 -2.29
CA TYR A 27 -8.14 -10.35 -0.87
C TYR A 27 -6.81 -10.33 -0.12
N SER A 28 -6.80 -9.69 1.04
CA SER A 28 -5.67 -9.77 1.96
C SER A 28 -6.12 -9.79 3.41
N GLU A 29 -5.27 -10.41 4.25
CA GLU A 29 -5.42 -10.48 5.68
C GLU A 29 -4.10 -10.13 6.35
N GLU A 30 -4.14 -9.20 7.29
CA GLU A 30 -3.05 -8.81 8.17
C GLU A 30 -3.40 -9.20 9.59
N LYS A 31 -2.49 -9.89 10.28
CA LYS A 31 -2.63 -10.22 11.70
C LYS A 31 -1.60 -9.46 12.52
N TYR A 32 -2.07 -8.78 13.54
CA TYR A 32 -1.24 -8.04 14.48
C TYR A 32 -1.41 -8.62 15.88
N LEU A 33 -0.32 -8.70 16.62
CA LEU A 33 -0.32 -8.91 18.05
C LEU A 33 0.16 -7.61 18.70
N LYS A 34 -0.74 -6.88 19.35
CA LYS A 34 -0.57 -5.47 19.68
C LYS A 34 -0.30 -4.70 18.37
N ASP A 35 0.82 -3.99 18.28
CA ASP A 35 1.20 -3.21 17.10
C ASP A 35 2.16 -3.93 16.15
N GLN A 36 2.59 -5.17 16.50
CA GLN A 36 3.51 -5.97 15.70
C GLN A 36 2.75 -6.77 14.65
N LEU A 37 3.10 -6.59 13.38
CA LEU A 37 2.62 -7.46 12.31
C LEU A 37 3.18 -8.87 12.51
N ILE A 38 2.30 -9.87 12.58
CA ILE A 38 2.66 -11.28 12.78
C ILE A 38 2.58 -12.05 11.47
N SER A 39 1.57 -11.77 10.64
CA SER A 39 1.45 -12.36 9.33
C SER A 39 0.69 -11.45 8.37
N TYR A 40 1.01 -11.61 7.09
CA TYR A 40 0.29 -11.04 5.98
C TYR A 40 0.09 -12.07 4.89
N ASN A 41 -1.14 -12.24 4.44
CA ASN A 41 -1.48 -13.12 3.34
C ASN A 41 -2.30 -12.36 2.32
N SER A 42 -1.94 -12.47 1.05
CA SER A 42 -2.73 -11.89 -0.03
C SER A 42 -2.79 -12.79 -1.25
N LYS A 43 -3.90 -12.67 -1.96
CA LYS A 43 -4.11 -13.26 -3.28
C LYS A 43 -4.76 -12.21 -4.16
N THR A 44 -4.18 -11.93 -5.31
CA THR A 44 -4.66 -10.92 -6.26
C THR A 44 -4.68 -11.51 -7.64
N LEU A 45 -5.83 -11.43 -8.31
CA LEU A 45 -5.98 -11.73 -9.72
C LEU A 45 -5.97 -10.41 -10.49
N GLN A 46 -4.94 -10.19 -11.31
CA GLN A 46 -4.79 -9.00 -12.13
C GLN A 46 -4.89 -9.40 -13.61
N ASN A 47 -5.99 -9.10 -14.24
CA ASN A 47 -6.44 -9.77 -15.45
C ASN A 47 -6.41 -11.30 -15.16
N ASP A 48 -5.77 -12.11 -15.95
CA ASP A 48 -5.66 -13.55 -15.72
C ASP A 48 -4.39 -13.98 -14.98
N LYS A 49 -3.66 -13.02 -14.39
CA LYS A 49 -2.40 -13.28 -13.68
C LYS A 49 -2.63 -13.28 -12.18
N GLU A 50 -2.45 -14.44 -11.58
CA GLU A 50 -2.46 -14.57 -10.12
C GLU A 50 -1.14 -14.07 -9.53
N LYS A 51 -1.27 -13.29 -8.47
CA LYS A 51 -0.17 -12.84 -7.62
C LYS A 51 -0.51 -13.12 -6.17
N PHE A 52 0.50 -13.36 -5.36
CA PHE A 52 0.32 -13.65 -3.95
C PHE A 52 1.48 -13.13 -3.10
N VAL A 53 1.22 -13.00 -1.81
CA VAL A 53 2.21 -12.78 -0.77
C VAL A 53 1.81 -13.57 0.46
N ASN A 54 2.77 -14.32 0.99
CA ASN A 54 2.71 -14.91 2.32
C ASN A 54 3.89 -14.38 3.11
N LEU A 55 3.63 -13.68 4.19
CA LEU A 55 4.63 -13.13 5.08
C LEU A 55 4.37 -13.61 6.49
N VAL A 56 5.42 -14.03 7.17
CA VAL A 56 5.36 -14.45 8.58
C VAL A 56 6.48 -13.77 9.35
N PHE A 57 6.17 -13.29 10.54
CA PHE A 57 7.16 -12.76 11.46
C PHE A 57 7.89 -13.91 12.18
N ASP A 58 9.19 -14.00 11.95
CA ASP A 58 10.08 -14.89 12.72
C ASP A 58 10.58 -14.15 13.96
N LYS A 59 10.06 -14.57 15.10
CA LYS A 59 10.38 -13.95 16.39
C LYS A 59 11.84 -14.19 16.82
N ASP A 60 12.40 -15.35 16.48
CA ASP A 60 13.74 -15.73 16.93
C ASP A 60 14.82 -14.95 16.17
N ARG A 61 14.59 -14.69 14.88
CA ARG A 61 15.48 -13.91 14.03
C ARG A 61 15.14 -12.43 13.98
N ASN A 62 13.99 -12.04 14.54
CA ASN A 62 13.45 -10.68 14.51
C ASN A 62 13.35 -10.11 13.08
N LYS A 63 12.80 -10.92 12.16
CA LYS A 63 12.66 -10.62 10.73
C LYS A 63 11.34 -11.11 10.18
N PHE A 64 10.98 -10.64 9.01
CA PHE A 64 9.91 -11.22 8.21
C PHE A 64 10.48 -12.23 7.22
N ASP A 65 9.86 -13.41 7.14
CA ASP A 65 10.02 -14.36 6.03
C ASP A 65 8.92 -14.09 5.01
N ILE A 66 9.32 -13.88 3.75
CA ILE A 66 8.41 -13.51 2.66
C ILE A 66 8.48 -14.56 1.57
N LYS A 67 7.31 -15.06 1.16
CA LYS A 67 7.09 -15.82 -0.06
C LYS A 67 6.08 -15.09 -0.92
N GLY A 68 6.51 -14.49 -2.01
CA GLY A 68 5.66 -13.70 -2.88
C GLY A 68 5.94 -13.96 -4.36
N SER A 69 5.03 -13.49 -5.19
CA SER A 69 5.13 -13.68 -6.66
C SER A 69 6.37 -13.04 -7.28
N SER A 70 6.98 -12.05 -6.63
CA SER A 70 8.15 -11.34 -7.15
C SER A 70 9.34 -11.30 -6.19
N TYR A 71 9.19 -11.85 -4.99
CA TYR A 71 10.25 -11.88 -4.00
C TYR A 71 10.07 -13.04 -3.03
N ASN A 72 11.17 -13.78 -2.80
CA ASN A 72 11.27 -14.80 -1.78
C ASN A 72 12.54 -14.53 -0.97
N GLY A 73 12.41 -14.32 0.33
CA GLY A 73 13.52 -13.99 1.21
C GLY A 73 13.10 -13.35 2.51
N GLU A 74 14.02 -12.67 3.14
CA GLU A 74 13.82 -12.02 4.44
C GLU A 74 13.68 -10.51 4.28
N ALA A 75 12.97 -9.87 5.23
CA ALA A 75 12.93 -8.43 5.37
C ALA A 75 13.08 -8.01 6.84
N SER A 76 13.66 -6.81 7.07
CA SER A 76 13.67 -6.19 8.39
C SER A 76 12.25 -5.89 8.86
N ILE A 77 12.03 -5.96 10.17
CA ILE A 77 10.77 -5.57 10.82
C ILE A 77 10.43 -4.07 10.66
N ASP A 78 11.39 -3.25 10.24
CA ASP A 78 11.18 -1.84 9.93
C ASP A 78 10.36 -1.65 8.63
N ASN A 79 10.25 -2.70 7.83
CA ASN A 79 9.38 -2.69 6.67
C ASN A 79 7.92 -2.85 7.08
N ILE A 80 7.05 -2.15 6.38
CA ILE A 80 5.60 -2.29 6.53
C ILE A 80 4.97 -2.84 5.25
N ILE A 81 3.76 -3.32 5.36
CA ILE A 81 2.94 -3.60 4.16
C ILE A 81 2.52 -2.27 3.54
N GLY A 82 2.68 -2.14 2.24
CA GLY A 82 2.30 -0.95 1.48
C GLY A 82 0.80 -0.84 1.29
N ASN A 83 0.09 -0.61 2.36
CA ASN A 83 -1.36 -0.39 2.39
C ASN A 83 -1.70 1.08 2.74
N TRP A 84 -2.98 1.44 2.59
CA TRP A 84 -3.45 2.82 2.76
C TRP A 84 -4.29 3.04 4.03
N TRP A 85 -4.61 1.99 4.77
CA TRP A 85 -5.37 2.13 6.01
C TRP A 85 -4.50 2.58 7.18
N SER A 86 -3.18 2.42 7.09
CA SER A 86 -2.22 2.82 8.14
C SER A 86 -1.36 3.99 7.69
N HIS A 87 -1.37 5.06 8.47
CA HIS A 87 -0.50 6.22 8.26
C HIS A 87 1.00 5.92 8.44
N LYS A 88 1.36 4.76 9.00
CA LYS A 88 2.75 4.32 9.14
C LYS A 88 3.51 4.32 7.81
N ILE A 89 2.81 4.21 6.67
CA ILE A 89 3.40 4.31 5.34
C ILE A 89 4.11 5.65 5.10
N LEU A 90 3.70 6.71 5.78
CA LEU A 90 4.32 8.03 5.71
C LEU A 90 5.57 8.15 6.59
N GLN A 91 5.85 7.18 7.45
CA GLN A 91 6.91 7.22 8.45
C GLN A 91 8.05 6.24 8.16
N THR A 92 7.97 5.47 7.08
CA THR A 92 8.96 4.45 6.72
C THR A 92 9.71 4.78 5.44
N ASN A 93 10.94 4.29 5.33
CA ASN A 93 11.79 4.43 4.14
C ASN A 93 11.68 3.23 3.19
N SER A 94 10.90 2.22 3.55
CA SER A 94 10.67 1.05 2.69
C SER A 94 9.36 0.36 3.03
N GLN A 95 8.79 -0.28 2.02
CA GLN A 95 7.56 -1.05 2.14
C GLN A 95 7.65 -2.38 1.40
N ILE A 96 6.87 -3.34 1.86
CA ILE A 96 6.65 -4.62 1.19
C ILE A 96 5.40 -4.48 0.33
N SER A 97 5.52 -4.77 -0.96
CA SER A 97 4.39 -4.74 -1.89
C SER A 97 3.30 -5.73 -1.44
N PRO A 98 2.06 -5.27 -1.20
CA PRO A 98 0.97 -6.13 -0.78
C PRO A 98 0.51 -7.12 -1.87
N ILE A 99 0.95 -6.91 -3.11
CA ILE A 99 0.54 -7.71 -4.26
C ILE A 99 1.59 -8.77 -4.62
N SER A 100 2.89 -8.46 -4.41
CA SER A 100 3.98 -9.29 -4.97
C SER A 100 5.09 -9.66 -4.00
N GLY A 101 5.09 -9.09 -2.79
CA GLY A 101 6.11 -9.29 -1.76
C GLY A 101 7.41 -8.51 -1.98
N SER A 102 7.58 -7.83 -3.12
CA SER A 102 8.82 -7.09 -3.40
C SER A 102 9.02 -5.94 -2.41
N ILE A 103 10.25 -5.78 -1.93
CA ILE A 103 10.63 -4.68 -1.05
C ILE A 103 10.92 -3.45 -1.92
N LYS A 104 10.27 -2.33 -1.59
CA LYS A 104 10.41 -1.07 -2.31
C LYS A 104 10.91 0.02 -1.37
N GLN A 105 12.07 0.57 -1.68
CA GLN A 105 12.60 1.74 -1.00
C GLN A 105 11.87 2.99 -1.45
N GLN A 106 11.53 3.87 -0.51
CA GLN A 106 10.75 5.07 -0.77
C GLN A 106 11.32 6.31 -0.09
N ILE A 107 10.94 7.46 -0.63
CA ILE A 107 11.17 8.77 -0.04
C ILE A 107 9.79 9.38 0.16
N VAL A 108 9.52 9.79 1.40
CA VAL A 108 8.30 10.52 1.76
C VAL A 108 8.70 11.97 2.03
N THR A 109 8.02 12.91 1.37
CA THR A 109 8.30 14.33 1.50
C THR A 109 7.02 15.07 1.84
N PHE A 110 7.06 15.87 2.91
CA PHE A 110 5.98 16.79 3.24
C PHE A 110 5.99 17.96 2.24
N VAL A 111 4.85 18.21 1.62
CA VAL A 111 4.67 19.29 0.62
C VAL A 111 4.07 20.53 1.27
N GLY A 112 3.06 20.37 2.10
CA GLY A 112 2.38 21.48 2.72
C GLY A 112 1.06 21.09 3.38
N LYS A 113 0.36 22.12 3.89
CA LYS A 113 -0.99 21.96 4.42
C LYS A 113 -2.00 22.48 3.42
N GLU A 114 -3.05 21.71 3.20
CA GLU A 114 -4.08 22.00 2.21
C GLU A 114 -5.48 21.82 2.78
N LYS A 115 -6.47 22.35 2.05
CA LYS A 115 -7.88 22.03 2.26
C LYS A 115 -8.38 21.24 1.07
N ILE A 116 -8.99 20.12 1.33
CA ILE A 116 -9.62 19.30 0.29
C ILE A 116 -11.11 19.16 0.57
N ASP A 117 -11.93 19.22 -0.48
CA ASP A 117 -13.36 18.94 -0.41
C ASP A 117 -13.60 17.49 -0.82
N LEU A 118 -14.15 16.71 0.10
CA LEU A 118 -14.57 15.33 -0.15
C LEU A 118 -16.03 15.16 0.29
N TYR A 119 -16.89 14.83 -0.65
CA TYR A 119 -18.32 14.59 -0.39
C TYR A 119 -19.01 15.78 0.32
N ASN A 120 -18.75 17.01 -0.12
CA ASN A 120 -19.25 18.25 0.45
C ASN A 120 -18.77 18.52 1.88
N LYS A 121 -17.64 17.94 2.27
CA LYS A 121 -17.01 18.19 3.56
C LYS A 121 -15.55 18.61 3.36
N ILE A 122 -15.21 19.75 3.98
CA ILE A 122 -13.85 20.30 3.92
C ILE A 122 -12.99 19.67 5.01
N TYR A 123 -11.85 19.12 4.60
CA TYR A 123 -10.82 18.59 5.50
C TYR A 123 -9.55 19.43 5.41
N ASN A 124 -8.98 19.75 6.57
CA ASN A 124 -7.62 20.27 6.63
C ASN A 124 -6.67 19.07 6.69
N VAL A 125 -5.75 18.99 5.74
CA VAL A 125 -4.89 17.83 5.55
C VAL A 125 -3.45 18.25 5.35
N ASP A 126 -2.55 17.34 5.68
CA ASP A 126 -1.14 17.43 5.35
C ASP A 126 -0.92 16.67 4.02
N HIS A 127 -0.32 17.35 3.04
CA HIS A 127 0.01 16.76 1.74
C HIS A 127 1.43 16.23 1.75
N PHE A 128 1.59 14.98 1.34
CA PHE A 128 2.87 14.29 1.18
C PHE A 128 3.02 13.74 -0.23
N THR A 129 4.26 13.69 -0.72
CA THR A 129 4.62 12.81 -1.83
C THR A 129 5.30 11.57 -1.31
N LEU A 130 5.03 10.41 -1.93
CA LEU A 130 5.70 9.14 -1.68
C LEU A 130 6.24 8.61 -3.00
N LYS A 131 7.56 8.60 -3.15
CA LYS A 131 8.24 8.24 -4.40
C LYS A 131 9.24 7.14 -4.21
N SER A 132 9.49 6.33 -5.25
CA SER A 132 10.60 5.38 -5.24
C SER A 132 11.93 6.09 -5.04
N LYS A 133 12.77 5.55 -4.15
CA LYS A 133 14.15 6.02 -3.97
C LYS A 133 14.99 5.71 -5.22
N ASP A 134 14.79 4.54 -5.82
CA ASP A 134 15.47 4.16 -7.06
C ASP A 134 14.73 4.70 -8.29
N ILE A 135 15.31 5.72 -8.90
CA ILE A 135 14.80 6.36 -10.11
C ILE A 135 15.18 5.62 -11.41
N SER A 136 16.04 4.59 -11.33
CA SER A 136 16.41 3.78 -12.50
C SER A 136 15.33 2.76 -12.86
N LEU A 137 14.42 2.45 -11.93
CA LEU A 137 13.30 1.55 -12.18
C LEU A 137 12.43 2.03 -13.35
N PRO A 138 11.85 1.13 -14.14
CA PRO A 138 10.82 1.47 -15.12
C PRO A 138 9.67 2.26 -14.47
N LYS A 139 9.11 3.23 -15.18
CA LYS A 139 8.03 4.10 -14.66
C LYS A 139 6.84 3.31 -14.07
N ASP A 140 6.48 2.22 -14.74
CA ASP A 140 5.38 1.34 -14.31
C ASP A 140 5.68 0.52 -13.03
N LYS A 141 6.93 0.52 -12.58
CA LYS A 141 7.39 -0.15 -11.33
C LYS A 141 7.71 0.82 -10.21
N ARG A 142 7.73 2.13 -10.48
CA ARG A 142 8.00 3.15 -9.47
C ARG A 142 6.79 3.40 -8.58
N LEU A 143 7.07 3.77 -7.35
CA LEU A 143 6.10 4.45 -6.49
C LEU A 143 6.09 5.93 -6.90
N ASP A 144 4.92 6.50 -7.08
CA ASP A 144 4.74 7.93 -7.38
C ASP A 144 3.32 8.32 -6.96
N PHE A 145 3.19 8.65 -5.68
CA PHE A 145 1.91 8.94 -5.02
C PHE A 145 1.92 10.33 -4.41
N ASP A 146 0.79 11.01 -4.53
CA ASP A 146 0.42 12.13 -3.68
C ASP A 146 -0.58 11.63 -2.64
N ILE A 147 -0.38 12.01 -1.38
CA ILE A 147 -1.14 11.50 -0.24
C ILE A 147 -1.59 12.67 0.63
N TRP A 148 -2.89 12.76 0.88
CA TRP A 148 -3.50 13.75 1.76
C TRP A 148 -3.94 13.09 3.06
N TYR A 149 -3.32 13.49 4.13
CA TYR A 149 -3.43 12.89 5.46
C TYR A 149 -4.08 13.84 6.45
N ASP A 150 -5.15 13.39 7.09
CA ASP A 150 -5.78 14.08 8.21
C ASP A 150 -5.01 13.73 9.50
N SER A 151 -4.08 14.58 9.88
CA SER A 151 -3.24 14.39 11.06
C SER A 151 -4.01 14.44 12.38
N LYS A 152 -5.19 15.07 12.40
CA LYS A 152 -6.05 15.12 13.59
C LYS A 152 -6.70 13.78 13.91
N ASN A 153 -7.11 13.06 12.86
CA ASN A 153 -7.83 11.78 12.99
C ASN A 153 -6.95 10.58 12.64
N PHE A 154 -5.68 10.80 12.25
CA PHE A 154 -4.73 9.76 11.83
C PHE A 154 -5.19 8.93 10.63
N ILE A 155 -5.87 9.55 9.69
CA ILE A 155 -6.49 8.89 8.53
C ILE A 155 -5.98 9.51 7.23
N ILE A 156 -5.56 8.65 6.28
CA ILE A 156 -5.35 9.07 4.90
C ILE A 156 -6.73 9.32 4.28
N LYS A 157 -6.93 10.49 3.66
CA LYS A 157 -8.19 10.91 3.08
C LYS A 157 -8.25 10.75 1.57
N LYS A 158 -7.12 10.99 0.92
CA LYS A 158 -7.02 10.94 -0.54
C LYS A 158 -5.64 10.44 -0.94
N ILE A 159 -5.57 9.67 -2.00
CA ILE A 159 -4.35 9.23 -2.64
C ILE A 159 -4.52 9.49 -4.13
N SER A 160 -3.50 10.07 -4.75
CA SER A 160 -3.40 10.23 -6.19
C SER A 160 -2.20 9.44 -6.71
N TYR A 161 -2.36 8.78 -7.83
CA TYR A 161 -1.34 7.95 -8.45
C TYR A 161 -1.34 8.15 -9.97
N GLN A 162 -0.20 8.54 -10.50
CA GLN A 162 -0.01 8.76 -11.94
C GLN A 162 0.49 7.48 -12.61
N ARG A 163 -0.42 6.71 -13.21
CA ARG A 163 -0.09 5.51 -13.98
C ARG A 163 -1.12 5.26 -15.06
N MET A 164 -0.74 5.29 -16.33
CA MET A 164 -1.67 5.13 -17.48
C MET A 164 -2.87 6.08 -17.44
N GLY A 165 -2.73 7.20 -16.71
CA GLY A 165 -3.76 8.15 -16.35
C GLY A 165 -3.67 8.53 -14.88
N LEU A 166 -4.46 9.49 -14.45
CA LEU A 166 -4.55 9.91 -13.05
C LEU A 166 -5.58 9.03 -12.33
N TRP A 167 -5.14 8.38 -11.27
CA TRP A 167 -5.99 7.56 -10.40
C TRP A 167 -6.11 8.24 -9.05
N GLU A 168 -7.32 8.40 -8.56
CA GLU A 168 -7.59 8.98 -7.26
C GLU A 168 -8.40 8.00 -6.42
N TYR A 169 -7.98 7.81 -5.17
CA TYR A 169 -8.67 7.02 -4.16
C TYR A 169 -9.06 7.94 -3.01
N TYR A 170 -10.28 7.77 -2.54
CA TYR A 170 -10.83 8.51 -1.41
C TYR A 170 -11.17 7.53 -0.28
N LEU A 171 -10.72 7.82 0.95
CA LEU A 171 -10.83 6.95 2.12
C LEU A 171 -11.59 7.63 3.27
#